data_4127f6052b0d3c2e09f9029793390f17
#
_entry.id   4127f6052b0d3c2e09f9029793390f17
#
_cell.length_a   1.000
_cell.length_b   1.000
_cell.length_c   1.000
_cell.angle_alpha   90.00
_cell.angle_beta   90.00
_cell.angle_gamma   90.00
#
_symmetry.space_group_name_H-M   'P 1'
#
loop_
_entity.id
_entity.type
_entity.pdbx_description
1 polymer ?
#
loop_
_entity_poly.entity_id
_entity_poly.type
_entity_poly.pdbx_seq_one_letter_code
_entity_poly.pdbx_strand_id
1 'polypeptide(L)'
;CIDFSKHKAMFPDAQIDWAEVTLIGAVDAGIMAQNVLLAAESLGLGGVYIGALRNNAQKVSDVLNLPDYCVPLVGLCLGYPDQDPPFKPRLPKEMVYAENACPSLNVDAVETYNQAVADYYELRKGGPIPWKESLAKTLGNPVRPHMLEFLQKKGFLKR
;
A
#
# COMPACT_ATOMS: atom_id res chain seq x y z
N CYS A 1 7.17 5.94 6.31
CA CYS A 1 8.43 5.95 5.53
C CYS A 1 9.19 4.66 5.73
N ILE A 2 10.00 4.28 4.73
CA ILE A 2 11.16 3.42 4.93
C ILE A 2 12.30 4.36 5.32
N ASP A 3 12.98 4.11 6.43
CA ASP A 3 14.07 4.97 6.91
C ASP A 3 15.28 4.16 7.39
N PHE A 4 16.33 4.17 6.59
CA PHE A 4 17.64 3.60 6.93
C PHE A 4 18.72 4.69 7.09
N SER A 5 18.34 5.96 7.12
CA SER A 5 19.31 7.08 7.22
C SER A 5 20.20 6.99 8.45
N LYS A 6 19.60 6.67 9.60
CA LYS A 6 20.34 6.51 10.86
C LYS A 6 21.24 5.27 10.84
N HIS A 7 20.78 4.16 10.26
CA HIS A 7 21.61 2.96 10.10
C HIS A 7 22.83 3.26 9.23
N LYS A 8 22.61 3.97 8.11
CA LYS A 8 23.73 4.36 7.22
C LYS A 8 24.71 5.32 7.89
N ALA A 9 24.21 6.20 8.75
CA ALA A 9 25.09 7.11 9.52
C ALA A 9 25.93 6.37 10.58
N MET A 10 25.34 5.36 11.25
CA MET A 10 26.06 4.54 12.24
C MET A 10 26.97 3.49 11.60
N PHE A 11 26.58 2.97 10.44
CA PHE A 11 27.30 1.92 9.70
C PHE A 11 27.52 2.37 8.24
N PRO A 12 28.58 3.16 7.96
CA PRO A 12 28.82 3.70 6.60
C PRO A 12 28.92 2.65 5.51
N ASP A 13 29.38 1.44 5.84
CA ASP A 13 29.54 0.31 4.90
C ASP A 13 28.24 -0.52 4.72
N ALA A 14 27.15 -0.16 5.40
CA ALA A 14 25.87 -0.88 5.29
C ALA A 14 25.38 -0.91 3.83
N GLN A 15 25.04 -2.10 3.36
CA GLN A 15 24.62 -2.39 1.99
C GLN A 15 23.09 -2.17 1.84
N ILE A 16 22.65 -0.92 1.83
CA ILE A 16 21.21 -0.54 1.80
C ILE A 16 20.61 -0.57 0.39
N ASP A 17 21.44 -0.60 -0.61
CA ASP A 17 21.08 -0.46 -2.03
C ASP A 17 20.57 -1.76 -2.69
N TRP A 18 20.52 -2.86 -1.96
CA TRP A 18 19.94 -4.12 -2.42
C TRP A 18 18.42 -4.13 -2.38
N ALA A 19 17.81 -4.82 -3.35
CA ALA A 19 16.35 -4.96 -3.45
C ALA A 19 15.73 -5.52 -2.15
N GLU A 20 16.36 -6.53 -1.54
CA GLU A 20 15.91 -7.17 -0.30
C GLU A 20 15.73 -6.14 0.84
N VAL A 21 16.66 -5.20 1.01
CA VAL A 21 16.58 -4.18 2.05
C VAL A 21 15.35 -3.27 1.84
N THR A 22 15.02 -2.97 0.58
CA THR A 22 13.80 -2.20 0.27
C THR A 22 12.54 -3.00 0.60
N LEU A 23 12.52 -4.31 0.32
CA LEU A 23 11.40 -5.19 0.68
C LEU A 23 11.22 -5.28 2.20
N ILE A 24 12.28 -5.53 2.95
CA ILE A 24 12.26 -5.55 4.43
C ILE A 24 11.66 -4.25 4.95
N GLY A 25 12.21 -3.12 4.54
CA GLY A 25 11.72 -1.81 4.99
C GLY A 25 10.25 -1.53 4.61
N ALA A 26 9.79 -2.03 3.47
CA ALA A 26 8.39 -1.89 3.06
C ALA A 26 7.45 -2.75 3.91
N VAL A 27 7.85 -3.99 4.22
CA VAL A 27 7.10 -4.91 5.08
C VAL A 27 7.01 -4.35 6.50
N ASP A 28 8.14 -3.94 7.09
CA ASP A 28 8.19 -3.38 8.45
C ASP A 28 7.34 -2.12 8.58
N ALA A 29 7.41 -1.22 7.59
CA ALA A 29 6.58 -0.02 7.58
C ALA A 29 5.08 -0.34 7.47
N GLY A 30 4.71 -1.38 6.71
CA GLY A 30 3.33 -1.86 6.59
C GLY A 30 2.82 -2.46 7.90
N ILE A 31 3.60 -3.33 8.54
CA ILE A 31 3.27 -3.95 9.83
C ILE A 31 3.11 -2.88 10.91
N MET A 32 4.04 -1.93 10.99
CA MET A 32 3.96 -0.83 11.96
C MET A 32 2.72 0.04 11.73
N ALA A 33 2.43 0.40 10.49
CA ALA A 33 1.26 1.20 10.15
C ALA A 33 -0.05 0.47 10.52
N GLN A 34 -0.14 -0.85 10.32
CA GLN A 34 -1.30 -1.64 10.71
C GLN A 34 -1.46 -1.70 12.23
N ASN A 35 -0.38 -1.83 13.00
CA ASN A 35 -0.44 -1.78 14.46
C ASN A 35 -0.94 -0.41 14.95
N VAL A 36 -0.49 0.68 14.33
CA VAL A 36 -0.97 2.03 14.65
C VAL A 36 -2.46 2.18 14.36
N LEU A 37 -2.93 1.65 13.21
CA LEU A 37 -4.35 1.68 12.86
C LEU A 37 -5.19 0.89 13.85
N LEU A 38 -4.80 -0.33 14.20
CA LEU A 38 -5.52 -1.16 15.19
C LEU A 38 -5.58 -0.48 16.57
N ALA A 39 -4.49 0.13 17.00
CA ALA A 39 -4.45 0.89 18.25
C ALA A 39 -5.41 2.11 18.19
N ALA A 40 -5.44 2.83 17.07
CA ALA A 40 -6.36 3.94 16.87
C ALA A 40 -7.84 3.49 16.89
N GLU A 41 -8.16 2.40 16.21
CA GLU A 41 -9.51 1.81 16.20
C GLU A 41 -9.95 1.38 17.60
N SER A 42 -9.05 0.84 18.43
CA SER A 42 -9.35 0.49 19.83
C SER A 42 -9.68 1.70 20.70
N LEU A 43 -9.32 2.90 20.25
CA LEU A 43 -9.64 4.18 20.90
C LEU A 43 -10.83 4.89 20.27
N GLY A 44 -11.58 4.23 19.38
CA GLY A 44 -12.75 4.80 18.69
C GLY A 44 -12.39 5.72 17.50
N LEU A 45 -11.15 5.72 17.04
CA LEU A 45 -10.74 6.43 15.85
C LEU A 45 -10.93 5.53 14.61
N GLY A 46 -11.04 6.14 13.45
CA GLY A 46 -10.93 5.48 12.16
C GLY A 46 -9.64 5.85 11.45
N GLY A 47 -9.27 5.09 10.41
CA GLY A 47 -8.10 5.42 9.63
C GLY A 47 -8.19 5.03 8.18
N VAL A 48 -7.35 5.68 7.35
CA VAL A 48 -7.24 5.38 5.92
C VAL A 48 -5.81 5.48 5.43
N TYR A 49 -5.40 4.50 4.64
CA TYR A 49 -4.09 4.48 3.98
C TYR A 49 -4.08 5.31 2.70
N ILE A 50 -3.12 6.20 2.58
CA ILE A 50 -2.95 7.11 1.45
C ILE A 50 -1.73 6.72 0.63
N GLY A 51 -1.94 5.96 -0.43
CA GLY A 51 -0.89 5.58 -1.38
C GLY A 51 -0.58 6.67 -2.43
N ALA A 52 -1.49 7.63 -2.62
CA ALA A 52 -1.37 8.68 -3.64
C ALA A 52 -0.18 9.63 -3.40
N LEU A 53 0.37 9.69 -2.20
CA LEU A 53 1.58 10.48 -1.93
C LEU A 53 2.77 10.06 -2.80
N ARG A 54 2.81 8.81 -3.28
CA ARG A 54 3.82 8.33 -4.24
C ARG A 54 3.60 8.82 -5.68
N ASN A 55 2.51 9.52 -5.98
CA ASN A 55 2.32 10.16 -7.29
C ASN A 55 3.36 11.27 -7.52
N ASN A 56 3.84 11.89 -6.44
CA ASN A 56 4.98 12.81 -6.45
C ASN A 56 5.81 12.62 -5.18
N ALA A 57 6.55 11.51 -5.11
CA ALA A 57 7.34 11.13 -3.96
C ALA A 57 8.47 12.14 -3.66
N GLN A 58 9.03 12.79 -4.70
CA GLN A 58 10.03 13.83 -4.52
C GLN A 58 9.46 15.02 -3.76
N LYS A 59 8.29 15.54 -4.17
CA LYS A 59 7.66 16.67 -3.47
C LYS A 59 7.33 16.34 -2.01
N VAL A 60 6.88 15.13 -1.72
CA VAL A 60 6.64 14.68 -0.33
C VAL A 60 7.94 14.63 0.45
N SER A 61 9.00 14.10 -0.16
CA SER A 61 10.35 14.06 0.43
C SER A 61 10.86 15.46 0.77
N ASP A 62 10.66 16.42 -0.14
CA ASP A 62 11.09 17.81 0.05
C ASP A 62 10.32 18.50 1.18
N VAL A 63 8.99 18.36 1.20
CA VAL A 63 8.12 18.95 2.24
C VAL A 63 8.44 18.41 3.64
N LEU A 64 8.76 17.11 3.72
CA LEU A 64 9.10 16.45 4.99
C LEU A 64 10.60 16.51 5.32
N ASN A 65 11.42 17.13 4.46
CA ASN A 65 12.88 17.18 4.58
C ASN A 65 13.50 15.79 4.81
N LEU A 66 13.03 14.79 4.05
CA LEU A 66 13.51 13.41 4.22
C LEU A 66 14.96 13.30 3.72
N PRO A 67 15.88 12.78 4.55
CA PRO A 67 17.27 12.60 4.17
C PRO A 67 17.43 11.49 3.12
N ASP A 68 18.65 11.31 2.61
CA ASP A 68 19.00 10.13 1.83
C ASP A 68 18.75 8.86 2.66
N TYR A 69 18.49 7.75 2.01
CA TYR A 69 18.08 6.48 2.62
C TYR A 69 16.75 6.56 3.41
N CYS A 70 15.95 7.61 3.17
CA CYS A 70 14.59 7.73 3.68
C CYS A 70 13.62 8.09 2.56
N VAL A 71 12.54 7.28 2.41
CA VAL A 71 11.55 7.46 1.35
C VAL A 71 10.12 7.33 1.88
N PRO A 72 9.17 8.13 1.36
CA PRO A 72 7.77 8.02 1.74
C PRO A 72 7.16 6.77 1.10
N LEU A 73 6.53 5.93 1.91
CA LEU A 73 5.87 4.70 1.44
C LEU A 73 4.36 4.86 1.36
N VAL A 74 3.74 5.22 2.47
CA VAL A 74 2.30 5.37 2.61
C VAL A 74 2.02 6.43 3.67
N GLY A 75 0.94 7.19 3.49
CA GLY A 75 0.36 8.01 4.55
C GLY A 75 -0.71 7.22 5.31
N LEU A 76 -0.87 7.49 6.57
CA LEU A 76 -1.96 7.00 7.39
C LEU A 76 -2.66 8.22 8.02
N CYS A 77 -3.90 8.48 7.60
CA CYS A 77 -4.74 9.50 8.21
C CYS A 77 -5.58 8.85 9.31
N LEU A 78 -5.59 9.44 10.49
CA LEU A 78 -6.36 9.00 11.64
C LEU A 78 -7.28 10.13 12.11
N GLY A 79 -8.49 9.78 12.54
CA GLY A 79 -9.46 10.77 13.05
C GLY A 79 -10.75 10.13 13.50
N TYR A 80 -11.64 10.94 14.08
CA TYR A 80 -12.98 10.46 14.39
C TYR A 80 -13.78 10.28 13.09
N PRO A 81 -14.43 9.10 12.89
CA PRO A 81 -15.23 8.85 11.70
C PRO A 81 -16.41 9.82 11.61
N ASP A 82 -16.58 10.44 10.45
CA ASP A 82 -17.74 11.27 10.10
C ASP A 82 -18.62 10.60 9.02
N GLN A 83 -18.41 9.32 8.79
CA GLN A 83 -19.13 8.49 7.84
C GLN A 83 -19.31 7.08 8.40
N ASP A 84 -20.46 6.48 8.11
CA ASP A 84 -20.73 5.05 8.34
C ASP A 84 -20.97 4.37 6.97
N PRO A 85 -19.92 4.04 6.22
CA PRO A 85 -20.06 3.42 4.92
C PRO A 85 -20.50 1.96 5.04
N PRO A 86 -21.22 1.42 4.04
CA PRO A 86 -21.54 0.01 4.01
C PRO A 86 -20.27 -0.85 3.98
N PHE A 87 -20.36 -2.07 4.51
CA PHE A 87 -19.23 -2.98 4.55
C PHE A 87 -18.74 -3.33 3.13
N LYS A 88 -17.47 -3.04 2.87
CA LYS A 88 -16.87 -3.36 1.57
C LYS A 88 -16.54 -4.84 1.47
N PRO A 89 -16.99 -5.55 0.41
CA PRO A 89 -16.65 -6.96 0.19
C PRO A 89 -15.13 -7.21 0.22
N ARG A 90 -14.75 -8.36 0.74
CA ARG A 90 -13.37 -8.87 0.71
C ARG A 90 -13.27 -10.03 -0.26
N LEU A 91 -12.08 -10.27 -0.77
CA LEU A 91 -11.81 -11.46 -1.59
C LEU A 91 -12.22 -12.72 -0.83
N PRO A 92 -12.86 -13.70 -1.48
CA PRO A 92 -13.21 -14.98 -0.88
C PRO A 92 -11.98 -15.68 -0.29
N LYS A 93 -12.18 -16.39 0.82
CA LYS A 93 -11.07 -17.04 1.55
C LYS A 93 -10.26 -17.98 0.65
N GLU A 94 -10.92 -18.75 -0.19
CA GLU A 94 -10.31 -19.70 -1.12
C GLU A 94 -9.40 -19.04 -2.17
N MET A 95 -9.52 -17.73 -2.39
CA MET A 95 -8.65 -16.98 -3.29
C MET A 95 -7.39 -16.43 -2.62
N VAL A 96 -7.39 -16.35 -1.29
CA VAL A 96 -6.29 -15.71 -0.53
C VAL A 96 -5.61 -16.66 0.44
N TYR A 97 -6.18 -17.84 0.68
CA TYR A 97 -5.66 -18.84 1.60
C TYR A 97 -5.78 -20.25 1.03
N ALA A 98 -4.70 -21.02 1.13
CA ALA A 98 -4.69 -22.46 0.92
C ALA A 98 -3.67 -23.13 1.85
N GLU A 99 -3.92 -24.38 2.24
CA GLU A 99 -2.98 -25.15 3.05
C GLU A 99 -1.89 -25.78 2.16
N ASN A 100 -0.63 -25.59 2.54
CA ASN A 100 0.55 -26.19 1.91
C ASN A 100 0.72 -25.91 0.40
N ALA A 101 -0.02 -24.94 -0.15
CA ALA A 101 0.04 -24.59 -1.57
C ALA A 101 -0.33 -23.10 -1.78
N CYS A 102 -0.03 -22.60 -2.98
CA CYS A 102 -0.59 -21.33 -3.43
C CYS A 102 -2.06 -21.54 -3.85
N PRO A 103 -3.00 -20.64 -3.50
CA PRO A 103 -4.38 -20.74 -3.98
C PRO A 103 -4.43 -20.76 -5.52
N SER A 104 -5.20 -21.68 -6.09
CA SER A 104 -5.46 -21.71 -7.53
C SER A 104 -6.49 -20.64 -7.90
N LEU A 105 -6.44 -20.18 -9.16
CA LEU A 105 -7.45 -19.28 -9.67
C LEU A 105 -8.82 -19.99 -9.75
N ASN A 106 -9.80 -19.45 -9.02
CA ASN A 106 -11.20 -19.87 -9.10
C ASN A 106 -11.99 -18.77 -9.85
N VAL A 107 -12.32 -19.04 -11.11
CA VAL A 107 -12.98 -18.07 -11.99
C VAL A 107 -14.38 -17.70 -11.48
N ASP A 108 -15.14 -18.66 -10.99
CA ASP A 108 -16.50 -18.42 -10.49
C ASP A 108 -16.48 -17.54 -9.23
N ALA A 109 -15.53 -17.78 -8.33
CA ALA A 109 -15.33 -16.94 -7.17
C ALA A 109 -14.90 -15.50 -7.55
N VAL A 110 -14.09 -15.35 -8.60
CA VAL A 110 -13.73 -14.03 -9.16
C VAL A 110 -14.94 -13.30 -9.68
N GLU A 111 -15.81 -13.96 -10.46
CA GLU A 111 -17.02 -13.33 -11.01
C GLU A 111 -18.01 -12.95 -9.90
N THR A 112 -18.21 -13.83 -8.92
CA THR A 112 -19.05 -13.54 -7.76
C THR A 112 -18.54 -12.31 -6.98
N TYR A 113 -17.24 -12.26 -6.73
CA TYR A 113 -16.62 -11.10 -6.06
C TYR A 113 -16.71 -9.82 -6.91
N ASN A 114 -16.51 -9.93 -8.23
CA ASN A 114 -16.61 -8.82 -9.15
C ASN A 114 -17.99 -8.17 -9.12
N GLN A 115 -19.04 -8.98 -9.12
CA GLN A 115 -20.43 -8.50 -8.99
C GLN A 115 -20.67 -7.85 -7.62
N ALA A 116 -20.27 -8.50 -6.52
CA ALA A 116 -20.43 -7.95 -5.18
C ALA A 116 -19.74 -6.58 -5.00
N VAL A 117 -18.59 -6.38 -5.64
CA VAL A 117 -17.89 -5.08 -5.62
C VAL A 117 -18.62 -4.03 -6.47
N ALA A 118 -19.19 -4.42 -7.62
CA ALA A 118 -20.00 -3.52 -8.45
C ALA A 118 -21.24 -3.03 -7.67
N ASP A 119 -21.97 -3.95 -7.05
CA ASP A 119 -23.16 -3.66 -6.23
C ASP A 119 -22.81 -2.72 -5.05
N TYR A 120 -21.69 -2.97 -4.38
CA TYR A 120 -21.19 -2.10 -3.32
C TYR A 120 -20.97 -0.65 -3.78
N TYR A 121 -20.33 -0.45 -4.94
CA TYR A 121 -20.09 0.89 -5.45
C TYR A 121 -21.36 1.57 -5.97
N GLU A 122 -22.32 0.81 -6.47
CA GLU A 122 -23.63 1.32 -6.84
C GLU A 122 -24.39 1.85 -5.60
N LEU A 123 -24.40 1.10 -4.50
CA LEU A 123 -24.95 1.55 -3.21
C LEU A 123 -24.31 2.85 -2.70
N ARG A 124 -23.03 3.05 -2.98
CA ARG A 124 -22.29 4.27 -2.64
C ARG A 124 -22.52 5.44 -3.62
N LYS A 125 -23.45 5.32 -4.55
CA LYS A 125 -23.78 6.33 -5.59
C LYS A 125 -22.58 6.72 -6.47
N GLY A 126 -21.60 5.85 -6.61
CA GLY A 126 -20.44 6.02 -7.49
C GLY A 126 -20.63 5.39 -8.88
N GLY A 127 -21.79 4.76 -9.11
CA GLY A 127 -22.03 3.87 -10.24
C GLY A 127 -21.30 2.52 -10.07
N PRO A 128 -21.69 1.49 -10.82
CA PRO A 128 -21.06 0.19 -10.76
C PRO A 128 -19.60 0.29 -11.21
N ILE A 129 -18.68 -0.08 -10.34
CA ILE A 129 -17.24 -0.16 -10.65
C ILE A 129 -16.81 -1.60 -10.38
N PRO A 130 -16.87 -2.49 -11.38
CA PRO A 130 -16.45 -3.87 -11.23
C PRO A 130 -14.97 -3.97 -10.87
N TRP A 131 -14.64 -4.92 -10.03
CA TRP A 131 -13.27 -5.11 -9.53
C TRP A 131 -12.27 -5.42 -10.65
N LYS A 132 -12.62 -6.31 -11.58
CA LYS A 132 -11.76 -6.71 -12.70
C LYS A 132 -11.40 -5.53 -13.59
N GLU A 133 -12.35 -4.69 -13.93
CA GLU A 133 -12.14 -3.51 -14.78
C GLU A 133 -11.27 -2.47 -14.08
N SER A 134 -11.51 -2.24 -12.78
CA SER A 134 -10.68 -1.37 -11.95
C SER A 134 -9.23 -1.86 -11.89
N LEU A 135 -9.03 -3.17 -11.71
CA LEU A 135 -7.73 -3.79 -11.67
C LEU A 135 -7.03 -3.73 -13.04
N ALA A 136 -7.74 -4.07 -14.12
CA ALA A 136 -7.22 -3.99 -15.49
C ALA A 136 -6.79 -2.56 -15.86
N LYS A 137 -7.60 -1.55 -15.50
CA LYS A 137 -7.26 -0.14 -15.69
C LYS A 137 -5.99 0.26 -14.91
N THR A 138 -5.85 -0.23 -13.68
CA THR A 138 -4.70 0.11 -12.84
C THR A 138 -3.42 -0.57 -13.31
N LEU A 139 -3.48 -1.85 -13.66
CA LEU A 139 -2.29 -2.64 -14.02
C LEU A 139 -2.00 -2.64 -15.53
N GLY A 140 -2.94 -2.22 -16.35
CA GLY A 140 -2.77 -2.09 -17.81
C GLY A 140 -1.86 -0.95 -18.25
N ASN A 141 -1.44 -0.10 -17.32
CA ASN A 141 -0.52 1.01 -17.55
C ASN A 141 0.64 0.98 -16.56
N PRO A 142 1.79 1.56 -16.89
CA PRO A 142 2.89 1.69 -15.93
C PRO A 142 2.44 2.45 -14.67
N VAL A 143 2.49 1.78 -13.53
CA VAL A 143 2.12 2.38 -12.24
C VAL A 143 3.32 3.14 -11.67
N ARG A 144 3.25 4.47 -11.69
CA ARG A 144 4.29 5.35 -11.15
C ARG A 144 5.70 5.03 -11.68
N PRO A 145 5.94 5.14 -12.99
CA PRO A 145 7.21 4.75 -13.62
C PRO A 145 8.42 5.53 -13.06
N HIS A 146 8.20 6.73 -12.51
CA HIS A 146 9.22 7.57 -11.89
C HIS A 146 9.76 7.02 -10.55
N MET A 147 9.09 6.03 -9.94
CA MET A 147 9.46 5.57 -8.60
C MET A 147 10.83 4.89 -8.54
N LEU A 148 11.22 4.16 -9.58
CA LEU A 148 12.52 3.49 -9.61
C LEU A 148 13.67 4.52 -9.54
N GLU A 149 13.62 5.54 -10.40
CA GLU A 149 14.60 6.61 -10.42
C GLU A 149 14.67 7.37 -9.08
N PHE A 150 13.49 7.68 -8.50
CA PHE A 150 13.42 8.32 -7.20
C PHE A 150 14.04 7.46 -6.09
N LEU A 151 13.76 6.15 -6.05
CA LEU A 151 14.33 5.23 -5.07
C LEU A 151 15.85 5.11 -5.23
N GLN A 152 16.34 4.99 -6.46
CA GLN A 152 17.78 4.94 -6.75
C GLN A 152 18.50 6.22 -6.35
N LYS A 153 17.90 7.38 -6.61
CA LYS A 153 18.41 8.68 -6.16
C LYS A 153 18.51 8.75 -4.63
N LYS A 154 17.55 8.16 -3.93
CA LYS A 154 17.53 8.08 -2.46
C LYS A 154 18.42 6.96 -1.88
N GLY A 155 19.13 6.21 -2.70
CA GLY A 155 20.09 5.18 -2.27
C GLY A 155 19.57 3.77 -2.21
N PHE A 156 18.35 3.50 -2.70
CA PHE A 156 17.72 2.17 -2.74
C PHE A 156 17.79 1.53 -4.14
N LEU A 157 17.58 0.22 -4.23
CA LEU A 157 17.40 -0.52 -5.50
C LEU A 157 18.48 -0.24 -6.56
N LYS A 158 19.73 -0.14 -6.17
CA LYS A 158 20.86 -0.03 -7.12
C LYS A 158 21.42 -1.39 -7.51
N ARG A 159 21.09 -2.43 -6.75
CA ARG A 159 21.45 -3.83 -6.97
C ARG A 159 20.30 -4.76 -6.64
#